data_eacb01d3e60f143055f1f2e56033867b
#
_entry.id   eacb01d3e60f143055f1f2e56033867b
#
_cell.length_a   1.000
_cell.length_b   1.000
_cell.length_c   1.000
_cell.angle_alpha   90.00
_cell.angle_beta   90.00
_cell.angle_gamma   90.00
#
_symmetry.space_group_name_H-M   'P 1'
#
loop_
_entity.id
_entity.type
_entity.pdbx_description
1 polymer ?
#
loop_
_entity_poly.entity_id
_entity_poly.type
_entity_poly.pdbx_seq_one_letter_code
_entity_poly.pdbx_strand_id
1 'polypeptide(L)'
;MNTFAIFTVTALLLFTPLAAISADKPTTAESLPNPIPLWPDKAPVGDGTFEAVNVKITVHLPARDKANGAAVVICPGGGYRGLVVQPEGHLIARWLNEHGIAGIVLEYRMPQGRPFVPLLDAQRAIRTVRTRAAEWRIAPDRIGIMGFSAGGHLASTAGTHFDGGDPKAADPVARVSCRPDYMVLVYPVVSMSTNAHSGSKKNLLGADPKPELVELFSNEKKVTAKTPPAFLAHAKDDKVVPPENSSNFADALKSHNVPVKYLELPSGGHGLNRYQGPMWEEWQTQSIEWLAAQGFTSRGNAPRAEKSP
;
A
#
# COMPACT_ATOMS: atom_id res chain seq x y z
N MET A 1 36.54 67.52 59.46
CA MET A 1 37.50 66.79 58.66
C MET A 1 36.95 65.37 58.67
N ASN A 2 36.14 64.97 57.70
CA ASN A 2 35.56 63.64 57.56
C ASN A 2 36.12 62.96 56.31
N THR A 3 36.84 61.89 56.52
CA THR A 3 37.51 61.10 55.50
C THR A 3 36.52 60.00 55.09
N PHE A 4 36.04 60.01 53.83
CA PHE A 4 35.23 58.95 53.23
C PHE A 4 36.16 57.87 52.61
N ALA A 5 36.04 56.66 53.04
CA ALA A 5 36.69 55.53 52.45
C ALA A 5 35.77 54.91 51.35
N ILE A 6 36.31 54.81 50.11
CA ILE A 6 35.62 54.20 48.97
C ILE A 6 36.03 52.74 48.94
N PHE A 7 35.05 51.82 49.13
CA PHE A 7 35.25 50.38 48.90
C PHE A 7 34.91 50.04 47.42
N THR A 8 35.91 49.61 46.68
CA THR A 8 35.76 49.11 45.31
C THR A 8 35.41 47.61 45.38
N VAL A 9 34.22 47.23 44.99
CA VAL A 9 33.80 45.82 44.85
C VAL A 9 34.14 45.36 43.43
N THR A 10 35.12 44.48 43.30
CA THR A 10 35.49 43.84 42.05
C THR A 10 34.61 42.57 41.86
N ALA A 11 33.64 42.64 40.93
CA ALA A 11 32.83 41.49 40.57
C ALA A 11 33.58 40.58 39.59
N LEU A 12 33.89 39.37 40.03
CA LEU A 12 34.53 38.31 39.22
C LEU A 12 33.42 37.59 38.40
N LEU A 13 33.31 37.87 37.11
CA LEU A 13 32.44 37.16 36.18
C LEU A 13 33.07 35.83 35.82
N LEU A 14 32.53 34.76 36.36
CA LEU A 14 32.82 33.37 35.96
C LEU A 14 32.12 33.07 34.61
N PHE A 15 32.88 33.05 33.53
CA PHE A 15 32.44 32.53 32.23
C PHE A 15 32.45 30.98 32.29
N THR A 16 31.26 30.37 32.33
CA THR A 16 31.08 28.94 32.03
C THR A 16 31.09 28.77 30.53
N PRO A 17 31.89 27.87 29.93
CA PRO A 17 31.83 27.59 28.52
C PRO A 17 30.51 26.89 28.18
N LEU A 18 29.74 27.51 27.30
CA LEU A 18 28.54 26.92 26.70
C LEU A 18 29.00 25.72 25.88
N ALA A 19 28.61 24.49 26.29
CA ALA A 19 28.89 23.28 25.54
C ALA A 19 28.20 23.41 24.17
N ALA A 20 28.99 23.38 23.10
CA ALA A 20 28.50 23.34 21.73
C ALA A 20 27.66 22.08 21.55
N ILE A 21 26.36 22.24 21.36
CA ILE A 21 25.47 21.17 20.89
C ILE A 21 25.96 20.83 19.48
N SER A 22 26.61 19.67 19.38
CA SER A 22 26.96 19.09 18.08
C SER A 22 25.67 18.92 17.28
N ALA A 23 25.49 19.70 16.24
CA ALA A 23 24.44 19.47 15.28
C ALA A 23 24.67 18.10 14.67
N ASP A 24 23.77 17.16 14.94
CA ASP A 24 23.77 15.85 14.26
C ASP A 24 23.86 16.11 12.75
N LYS A 25 24.88 15.49 12.14
CA LYS A 25 25.00 15.46 10.68
C LYS A 25 23.68 14.93 10.11
N PRO A 26 23.14 15.55 9.03
CA PRO A 26 21.96 15.01 8.39
C PRO A 26 22.22 13.54 8.04
N THR A 27 21.36 12.67 8.54
CA THR A 27 21.35 11.24 8.25
C THR A 27 21.42 11.08 6.75
N THR A 28 22.47 10.45 6.23
CA THR A 28 22.60 10.14 4.79
C THR A 28 21.32 9.46 4.36
N ALA A 29 20.66 10.02 3.34
CA ALA A 29 19.45 9.44 2.77
C ALA A 29 19.77 7.97 2.43
N GLU A 30 19.14 7.07 3.16
CA GLU A 30 19.34 5.64 2.97
C GLU A 30 18.97 5.30 1.53
N SER A 31 19.92 4.72 0.77
CA SER A 31 19.69 4.38 -0.63
C SER A 31 18.56 3.37 -0.75
N LEU A 32 17.68 3.57 -1.74
CA LEU A 32 16.62 2.60 -2.02
C LEU A 32 17.24 1.25 -2.42
N PRO A 33 16.60 0.12 -2.05
CA PRO A 33 17.00 -1.18 -2.56
C PRO A 33 16.94 -1.22 -4.08
N ASN A 34 17.81 -2.03 -4.72
CA ASN A 34 17.79 -2.18 -6.15
C ASN A 34 16.44 -2.76 -6.64
N PRO A 35 15.81 -2.15 -7.64
CA PRO A 35 14.57 -2.66 -8.19
C PRO A 35 14.80 -3.96 -8.95
N ILE A 36 13.80 -4.84 -8.94
CA ILE A 36 13.78 -6.12 -9.62
C ILE A 36 12.79 -6.03 -10.78
N PRO A 37 13.17 -6.35 -12.02
CA PRO A 37 12.23 -6.46 -13.13
C PRO A 37 11.14 -7.48 -12.81
N LEU A 38 9.87 -7.10 -13.03
CA LEU A 38 8.72 -7.97 -12.75
C LEU A 38 8.50 -9.02 -13.86
N TRP A 39 8.76 -8.63 -15.09
CA TRP A 39 8.68 -9.47 -16.26
C TRP A 39 10.09 -9.65 -16.86
N PRO A 40 10.49 -10.88 -17.25
CA PRO A 40 11.85 -11.10 -17.72
C PRO A 40 12.15 -10.40 -19.06
N ASP A 41 11.19 -10.41 -20.02
CA ASP A 41 11.37 -9.84 -21.34
C ASP A 41 10.17 -8.99 -21.78
N LYS A 42 8.99 -9.62 -21.91
CA LYS A 42 7.75 -8.99 -22.37
C LYS A 42 6.63 -9.29 -21.40
N ALA A 43 5.74 -8.33 -21.21
CA ALA A 43 4.56 -8.49 -20.37
C ALA A 43 3.30 -8.66 -21.23
N PRO A 44 2.33 -9.49 -20.78
CA PRO A 44 1.05 -9.64 -21.45
C PRO A 44 0.23 -8.33 -21.34
N VAL A 45 -0.60 -8.09 -22.36
CA VAL A 45 -1.50 -6.92 -22.42
C VAL A 45 -2.95 -7.28 -22.02
N GLY A 46 -3.28 -8.58 -22.07
CA GLY A 46 -4.60 -9.08 -21.66
C GLY A 46 -5.52 -9.41 -22.84
N ASP A 47 -5.07 -9.22 -24.06
CA ASP A 47 -5.75 -9.56 -25.33
C ASP A 47 -5.04 -10.67 -26.13
N GLY A 48 -4.08 -11.35 -25.49
CA GLY A 48 -3.21 -12.33 -26.14
C GLY A 48 -1.92 -11.76 -26.71
N THR A 49 -1.74 -10.42 -26.70
CA THR A 49 -0.52 -9.76 -27.15
C THR A 49 0.45 -9.48 -25.99
N PHE A 50 1.71 -9.19 -26.34
CA PHE A 50 2.80 -8.90 -25.41
C PHE A 50 3.54 -7.65 -25.84
N GLU A 51 3.99 -6.85 -24.87
CA GLU A 51 4.81 -5.66 -25.10
C GLU A 51 6.11 -5.70 -24.29
N ALA A 52 7.17 -5.10 -24.83
CA ALA A 52 8.41 -4.87 -24.08
C ALA A 52 8.15 -3.83 -23.00
N VAL A 53 8.58 -4.12 -21.77
CA VAL A 53 8.24 -3.28 -20.60
C VAL A 53 9.39 -3.16 -19.61
N ASN A 54 9.35 -2.09 -18.85
CA ASN A 54 10.20 -1.87 -17.68
C ASN A 54 9.35 -1.75 -16.42
N VAL A 55 8.60 -2.82 -16.10
CA VAL A 55 7.86 -2.93 -14.84
C VAL A 55 8.76 -3.51 -13.79
N LYS A 56 8.77 -2.90 -12.62
CA LYS A 56 9.66 -3.31 -11.54
C LYS A 56 8.97 -3.31 -10.19
N ILE A 57 9.50 -4.11 -9.29
CA ILE A 57 9.21 -4.08 -7.87
C ILE A 57 10.46 -3.68 -7.10
N THR A 58 10.29 -2.92 -6.03
CA THR A 58 11.36 -2.63 -5.07
C THR A 58 11.01 -3.29 -3.75
N VAL A 59 11.87 -4.19 -3.28
CA VAL A 59 11.61 -5.02 -2.08
C VAL A 59 12.31 -4.41 -0.88
N HIS A 60 11.52 -3.92 0.08
CA HIS A 60 11.98 -3.42 1.36
C HIS A 60 11.75 -4.50 2.42
N LEU A 61 12.83 -5.10 2.92
CA LEU A 61 12.75 -6.12 3.96
C LEU A 61 12.98 -5.51 5.34
N PRO A 62 12.20 -5.90 6.36
CA PRO A 62 12.46 -5.49 7.73
C PRO A 62 13.75 -6.13 8.25
N ALA A 63 14.33 -5.55 9.30
CA ALA A 63 15.45 -6.16 10.02
C ALA A 63 15.09 -7.61 10.43
N ARG A 64 16.08 -8.51 10.40
CA ARG A 64 15.88 -9.96 10.61
C ARG A 64 15.18 -10.28 11.93
N ASP A 65 15.56 -9.60 12.98
CA ASP A 65 15.03 -9.76 14.34
C ASP A 65 13.63 -9.22 14.51
N LYS A 66 13.19 -8.30 13.62
CA LYS A 66 11.84 -7.72 13.60
C LYS A 66 10.88 -8.45 12.67
N ALA A 67 11.37 -9.14 11.65
CA ALA A 67 10.53 -9.77 10.62
C ALA A 67 9.48 -10.71 11.25
N ASN A 68 8.21 -10.51 10.87
CA ASN A 68 7.08 -11.31 11.35
C ASN A 68 6.50 -12.26 10.29
N GLY A 69 7.06 -12.26 9.08
CA GLY A 69 6.65 -13.09 7.96
C GLY A 69 5.53 -12.49 7.09
N ALA A 70 4.92 -11.38 7.48
CA ALA A 70 3.95 -10.69 6.63
C ALA A 70 4.62 -9.89 5.52
N ALA A 71 3.92 -9.72 4.39
CA ALA A 71 4.35 -8.90 3.28
C ALA A 71 3.18 -8.15 2.64
N VAL A 72 3.45 -6.98 2.06
CA VAL A 72 2.45 -6.14 1.38
C VAL A 72 2.98 -5.71 0.03
N VAL A 73 2.27 -6.03 -1.04
CA VAL A 73 2.46 -5.40 -2.36
C VAL A 73 1.77 -4.05 -2.34
N ILE A 74 2.52 -2.98 -2.56
CA ILE A 74 2.07 -1.60 -2.44
C ILE A 74 1.85 -1.02 -3.83
N CYS A 75 0.62 -0.56 -4.10
CA CYS A 75 0.19 0.07 -5.34
C CYS A 75 0.00 1.58 -5.10
N PRO A 76 0.95 2.44 -5.48
CA PRO A 76 0.81 3.89 -5.35
C PRO A 76 -0.36 4.43 -6.19
N GLY A 77 -0.96 5.55 -5.76
CA GLY A 77 -1.95 6.28 -6.55
C GLY A 77 -1.34 7.08 -7.70
N GLY A 78 -2.14 7.97 -8.28
CA GLY A 78 -1.75 8.85 -9.38
C GLY A 78 -2.74 8.86 -10.53
N GLY A 79 -3.99 8.46 -10.28
CA GLY A 79 -5.12 8.55 -11.23
C GLY A 79 -4.95 7.69 -12.47
N TYR A 80 -4.13 6.65 -12.45
CA TYR A 80 -3.74 5.85 -13.61
C TYR A 80 -3.04 6.65 -14.73
N ARG A 81 -2.50 7.83 -14.41
CA ARG A 81 -1.72 8.68 -15.31
C ARG A 81 -0.24 8.74 -14.93
N GLY A 82 0.07 8.38 -13.72
CA GLY A 82 1.40 8.35 -13.14
C GLY A 82 1.38 7.61 -11.80
N LEU A 83 2.49 7.60 -11.09
CA LEU A 83 2.65 6.94 -9.80
C LEU A 83 3.22 7.90 -8.75
N VAL A 84 2.57 7.96 -7.59
CA VAL A 84 3.01 8.73 -6.42
C VAL A 84 3.97 7.85 -5.58
N VAL A 85 5.10 7.47 -6.18
CA VAL A 85 5.98 6.39 -5.69
C VAL A 85 6.60 6.68 -4.32
N GLN A 86 6.94 7.95 -4.01
CA GLN A 86 7.61 8.27 -2.75
C GLN A 86 6.66 8.20 -1.55
N PRO A 87 5.63 9.05 -1.40
CA PRO A 87 4.79 9.05 -0.19
C PRO A 87 3.87 7.83 -0.09
N GLU A 88 3.41 7.27 -1.21
CA GLU A 88 2.48 6.13 -1.24
C GLU A 88 3.15 4.79 -1.58
N GLY A 89 4.47 4.79 -1.74
CA GLY A 89 5.28 3.61 -2.05
C GLY A 89 6.42 3.43 -1.05
N HIS A 90 7.58 4.05 -1.31
CA HIS A 90 8.80 3.80 -0.54
C HIS A 90 8.71 4.22 0.94
N LEU A 91 8.06 5.34 1.27
CA LEU A 91 7.87 5.74 2.66
C LEU A 91 6.94 4.78 3.40
N ILE A 92 5.88 4.29 2.74
CA ILE A 92 5.01 3.26 3.29
C ILE A 92 5.76 1.93 3.51
N ALA A 93 6.59 1.52 2.55
CA ALA A 93 7.37 0.29 2.69
C ALA A 93 8.34 0.36 3.89
N ARG A 94 8.98 1.50 4.13
CA ARG A 94 9.84 1.72 5.29
C ARG A 94 9.04 1.69 6.59
N TRP A 95 7.91 2.38 6.64
CA TRP A 95 7.01 2.34 7.79
C TRP A 95 6.55 0.90 8.10
N LEU A 96 6.19 0.10 7.10
CA LEU A 96 5.85 -1.32 7.28
C LEU A 96 7.02 -2.12 7.85
N ASN A 97 8.27 -1.82 7.43
CA ASN A 97 9.46 -2.48 7.96
C ASN A 97 9.67 -2.21 9.46
N GLU A 98 9.33 -1.03 9.96
CA GLU A 98 9.36 -0.71 11.39
C GLU A 98 8.43 -1.64 12.19
N HIS A 99 7.35 -2.11 11.57
CA HIS A 99 6.38 -3.07 12.12
C HIS A 99 6.68 -4.53 11.76
N GLY A 100 7.85 -4.81 11.20
CA GLY A 100 8.30 -6.17 10.87
C GLY A 100 7.65 -6.78 9.61
N ILE A 101 6.97 -5.97 8.80
CA ILE A 101 6.28 -6.37 7.57
C ILE A 101 7.15 -6.00 6.37
N ALA A 102 7.33 -6.92 5.41
CA ALA A 102 8.00 -6.62 4.16
C ALA A 102 7.12 -5.74 3.26
N GLY A 103 7.67 -4.63 2.74
CA GLY A 103 6.99 -3.75 1.79
C GLY A 103 7.53 -3.95 0.37
N ILE A 104 6.66 -4.24 -0.58
CA ILE A 104 7.03 -4.45 -1.98
C ILE A 104 6.35 -3.39 -2.82
N VAL A 105 7.11 -2.36 -3.22
CA VAL A 105 6.60 -1.25 -4.04
C VAL A 105 6.48 -1.71 -5.48
N LEU A 106 5.27 -1.65 -6.05
CA LEU A 106 5.00 -1.99 -7.44
C LEU A 106 4.88 -0.72 -8.29
N GLU A 107 5.79 -0.56 -9.23
CA GLU A 107 5.70 0.45 -10.28
C GLU A 107 4.98 -0.14 -11.50
N TYR A 108 3.65 -0.21 -11.43
CA TYR A 108 2.80 -0.84 -12.44
C TYR A 108 2.64 0.00 -13.71
N ARG A 109 2.34 -0.65 -14.83
CA ARG A 109 2.09 0.03 -16.11
C ARG A 109 0.84 0.87 -16.09
N MET A 110 0.91 2.02 -16.76
CA MET A 110 -0.27 2.85 -17.00
C MET A 110 -1.17 2.18 -18.03
N PRO A 111 -2.48 2.10 -17.77
CA PRO A 111 -3.42 1.34 -18.60
C PRO A 111 -3.64 1.93 -19.99
N GLN A 112 -3.74 3.24 -20.12
CA GLN A 112 -4.03 3.91 -21.39
C GLN A 112 -5.25 3.31 -22.11
N GLY A 113 -6.34 3.07 -21.37
CA GLY A 113 -7.56 2.44 -21.89
C GLY A 113 -7.50 0.90 -21.95
N ARG A 114 -6.43 0.25 -21.47
CA ARG A 114 -6.25 -1.22 -21.43
C ARG A 114 -6.31 -1.71 -19.98
N PRO A 115 -7.50 -1.90 -19.41
CA PRO A 115 -7.68 -2.03 -17.95
C PRO A 115 -7.04 -3.28 -17.35
N PHE A 116 -6.78 -4.32 -18.14
CA PHE A 116 -6.11 -5.52 -17.66
C PHE A 116 -4.61 -5.34 -17.45
N VAL A 117 -3.96 -4.35 -18.10
CA VAL A 117 -2.51 -4.15 -18.03
C VAL A 117 -2.01 -3.96 -16.60
N PRO A 118 -2.51 -3.00 -15.79
CA PRO A 118 -2.07 -2.86 -14.40
C PRO A 118 -2.48 -4.06 -13.52
N LEU A 119 -3.64 -4.68 -13.79
CA LEU A 119 -4.08 -5.88 -13.06
C LEU A 119 -3.11 -7.05 -13.23
N LEU A 120 -2.65 -7.30 -14.44
CA LEU A 120 -1.67 -8.36 -14.74
C LEU A 120 -0.34 -8.11 -14.00
N ASP A 121 0.09 -6.85 -13.88
CA ASP A 121 1.28 -6.49 -13.11
C ASP A 121 1.06 -6.73 -11.61
N ALA A 122 -0.08 -6.35 -11.04
CA ALA A 122 -0.39 -6.59 -9.64
C ALA A 122 -0.49 -8.09 -9.32
N GLN A 123 -1.15 -8.87 -10.17
CA GLN A 123 -1.23 -10.33 -10.05
C GLN A 123 0.16 -10.98 -10.14
N ARG A 124 0.99 -10.53 -11.08
CA ARG A 124 2.38 -10.99 -11.22
C ARG A 124 3.23 -10.65 -9.99
N ALA A 125 3.06 -9.45 -9.42
CA ALA A 125 3.78 -9.04 -8.22
C ALA A 125 3.43 -9.94 -7.03
N ILE A 126 2.15 -10.21 -6.76
CA ILE A 126 1.71 -11.11 -5.69
C ILE A 126 2.31 -12.52 -5.89
N ARG A 127 2.24 -13.06 -7.10
CA ARG A 127 2.82 -14.36 -7.43
C ARG A 127 4.34 -14.39 -7.24
N THR A 128 5.03 -13.33 -7.66
CA THR A 128 6.49 -13.20 -7.48
C THR A 128 6.85 -13.22 -6.00
N VAL A 129 6.14 -12.46 -5.16
CA VAL A 129 6.35 -12.47 -3.71
C VAL A 129 6.09 -13.87 -3.14
N ARG A 130 5.02 -14.53 -3.54
CA ARG A 130 4.65 -15.88 -3.07
C ARG A 130 5.67 -16.94 -3.50
N THR A 131 6.18 -16.86 -4.72
CA THR A 131 7.22 -17.80 -5.23
C THR A 131 8.56 -17.58 -4.53
N ARG A 132 8.91 -16.33 -4.20
CA ARG A 132 10.17 -15.98 -3.52
C ARG A 132 10.03 -15.83 -2.00
N ALA A 133 8.93 -16.31 -1.43
CA ALA A 133 8.60 -16.12 -0.02
C ALA A 133 9.70 -16.64 0.93
N ALA A 134 10.23 -17.83 0.68
CA ALA A 134 11.33 -18.40 1.48
C ALA A 134 12.60 -17.56 1.42
N GLU A 135 12.98 -17.06 0.25
CA GLU A 135 14.15 -16.19 0.05
C GLU A 135 14.03 -14.88 0.87
N TRP A 136 12.84 -14.31 0.91
CA TRP A 136 12.57 -13.04 1.58
C TRP A 136 12.06 -13.21 3.03
N ARG A 137 12.01 -14.45 3.54
CA ARG A 137 11.52 -14.78 4.89
C ARG A 137 10.06 -14.35 5.09
N ILE A 138 9.25 -14.52 4.06
CA ILE A 138 7.81 -14.23 4.04
C ILE A 138 7.05 -15.55 4.19
N ALA A 139 5.95 -15.54 4.93
CA ALA A 139 4.99 -16.63 4.96
C ALA A 139 4.09 -16.55 3.71
N PRO A 140 3.99 -17.59 2.88
CA PRO A 140 3.28 -17.53 1.60
C PRO A 140 1.77 -17.32 1.72
N ASP A 141 1.22 -17.48 2.91
CA ASP A 141 -0.18 -17.26 3.31
C ASP A 141 -0.41 -15.91 4.05
N ARG A 142 0.58 -15.01 4.03
CA ARG A 142 0.51 -13.68 4.67
C ARG A 142 0.96 -12.56 3.75
N ILE A 143 0.55 -12.63 2.48
CA ILE A 143 0.90 -11.66 1.44
C ILE A 143 -0.34 -10.83 1.11
N GLY A 144 -0.38 -9.60 1.60
CA GLY A 144 -1.43 -8.64 1.31
C GLY A 144 -1.13 -7.74 0.13
N ILE A 145 -2.15 -6.95 -0.22
CA ILE A 145 -2.01 -5.85 -1.17
C ILE A 145 -2.52 -4.56 -0.54
N MET A 146 -1.82 -3.47 -0.75
CA MET A 146 -2.18 -2.13 -0.29
C MET A 146 -2.26 -1.19 -1.47
N GLY A 147 -3.23 -0.27 -1.46
CA GLY A 147 -3.32 0.73 -2.51
C GLY A 147 -3.94 2.04 -2.07
N PHE A 148 -3.50 3.10 -2.73
CA PHE A 148 -3.89 4.48 -2.48
C PHE A 148 -4.61 5.04 -3.69
N SER A 149 -5.74 5.73 -3.52
CA SER A 149 -6.45 6.38 -4.63
C SER A 149 -6.70 5.41 -5.81
N ALA A 150 -6.19 5.71 -7.01
CA ALA A 150 -6.25 4.80 -8.16
C ALA A 150 -5.47 3.48 -7.92
N GLY A 151 -4.40 3.48 -7.12
CA GLY A 151 -3.73 2.26 -6.66
C GLY A 151 -4.62 1.43 -5.72
N GLY A 152 -5.52 2.07 -4.98
CA GLY A 152 -6.58 1.41 -4.22
C GLY A 152 -7.60 0.70 -5.12
N HIS A 153 -7.91 1.28 -6.28
CA HIS A 153 -8.68 0.58 -7.30
C HIS A 153 -7.95 -0.66 -7.80
N LEU A 154 -6.66 -0.54 -8.14
CA LEU A 154 -5.85 -1.68 -8.57
C LEU A 154 -5.78 -2.77 -7.49
N ALA A 155 -5.59 -2.40 -6.24
CA ALA A 155 -5.53 -3.34 -5.12
C ALA A 155 -6.88 -4.06 -4.90
N SER A 156 -8.01 -3.34 -4.95
CA SER A 156 -9.33 -3.95 -4.86
C SER A 156 -9.67 -4.79 -6.09
N THR A 157 -9.20 -4.40 -7.30
CA THR A 157 -9.33 -5.23 -8.51
C THR A 157 -8.55 -6.55 -8.34
N ALA A 158 -7.32 -6.51 -7.86
CA ALA A 158 -6.56 -7.74 -7.59
C ALA A 158 -7.23 -8.63 -6.53
N GLY A 159 -7.92 -8.03 -5.54
CA GLY A 159 -8.67 -8.73 -4.52
C GLY A 159 -10.01 -9.31 -4.96
N THR A 160 -10.54 -8.88 -6.11
CA THR A 160 -11.81 -9.37 -6.68
C THR A 160 -11.64 -10.18 -7.96
N HIS A 161 -10.50 -10.03 -8.65
CA HIS A 161 -10.18 -10.67 -9.93
C HIS A 161 -8.88 -11.50 -9.80
N PHE A 162 -8.91 -12.56 -9.04
CA PHE A 162 -7.78 -13.44 -8.80
C PHE A 162 -8.03 -14.85 -9.32
N ASP A 163 -6.96 -15.63 -9.46
CA ASP A 163 -7.01 -17.06 -9.78
C ASP A 163 -6.02 -17.85 -8.91
N GLY A 164 -6.13 -19.18 -8.99
CA GLY A 164 -5.30 -20.11 -8.25
C GLY A 164 -3.90 -20.38 -8.83
N GLY A 165 -3.61 -19.82 -10.00
CA GLY A 165 -2.44 -20.18 -10.80
C GLY A 165 -2.65 -21.44 -11.64
N ASP A 166 -1.73 -21.69 -12.57
CA ASP A 166 -1.69 -22.91 -13.39
C ASP A 166 -0.51 -23.79 -12.97
N PRO A 167 -0.72 -24.89 -12.25
CA PRO A 167 0.37 -25.79 -11.81
C PRO A 167 1.24 -26.33 -12.95
N LYS A 168 0.74 -26.31 -14.19
CA LYS A 168 1.43 -26.80 -15.39
C LYS A 168 2.14 -25.68 -16.18
N ALA A 169 2.00 -24.42 -15.76
CA ALA A 169 2.66 -23.30 -16.45
C ALA A 169 4.16 -23.53 -16.53
N ALA A 170 4.75 -23.17 -17.67
CA ALA A 170 6.21 -23.23 -17.85
C ALA A 170 6.92 -22.26 -16.89
N ASP A 171 6.36 -21.07 -16.71
CA ASP A 171 6.84 -20.08 -15.75
C ASP A 171 6.46 -20.45 -14.30
N PRO A 172 7.43 -20.70 -13.40
CA PRO A 172 7.16 -21.07 -12.03
C PRO A 172 6.31 -20.02 -11.28
N VAL A 173 6.43 -18.73 -11.63
CA VAL A 173 5.65 -17.65 -11.01
C VAL A 173 4.17 -17.76 -11.37
N ALA A 174 3.83 -18.26 -12.54
CA ALA A 174 2.44 -18.46 -12.96
C ALA A 174 1.74 -19.67 -12.29
N ARG A 175 2.50 -20.53 -11.58
CA ARG A 175 1.96 -21.75 -10.95
C ARG A 175 1.24 -21.49 -9.64
N VAL A 176 1.48 -20.33 -8.99
CA VAL A 176 0.92 -20.03 -7.68
C VAL A 176 -0.22 -19.01 -7.77
N SER A 177 -1.08 -19.02 -6.76
CA SER A 177 -2.22 -18.09 -6.69
C SER A 177 -1.79 -16.62 -6.66
N CYS A 178 -2.54 -15.77 -7.38
CA CYS A 178 -2.44 -14.32 -7.28
C CYS A 178 -3.44 -13.70 -6.29
N ARG A 179 -4.22 -14.52 -5.55
CA ARG A 179 -5.13 -13.98 -4.53
C ARG A 179 -4.30 -13.38 -3.39
N PRO A 180 -4.47 -12.09 -3.05
CA PRO A 180 -3.87 -11.55 -1.84
C PRO A 180 -4.55 -12.15 -0.61
N ASP A 181 -3.83 -12.24 0.51
CA ASP A 181 -4.39 -12.81 1.74
C ASP A 181 -5.19 -11.77 2.53
N TYR A 182 -4.92 -10.49 2.29
CA TYR A 182 -5.67 -9.35 2.81
C TYR A 182 -5.48 -8.10 1.95
N MET A 183 -6.35 -7.10 2.14
CA MET A 183 -6.28 -5.79 1.48
C MET A 183 -6.20 -4.66 2.49
N VAL A 184 -5.41 -3.60 2.18
CA VAL A 184 -5.41 -2.31 2.88
C VAL A 184 -5.65 -1.22 1.84
N LEU A 185 -6.76 -0.52 1.94
CA LEU A 185 -7.22 0.44 0.93
C LEU A 185 -7.36 1.83 1.56
N VAL A 186 -6.59 2.79 1.07
CA VAL A 186 -6.53 4.15 1.66
C VAL A 186 -7.06 5.15 0.63
N TYR A 187 -8.14 5.85 0.97
CA TYR A 187 -8.93 6.72 0.07
C TYR A 187 -9.08 6.14 -1.34
N PRO A 188 -9.49 4.86 -1.46
CA PRO A 188 -9.43 4.16 -2.73
C PRO A 188 -10.49 4.68 -3.71
N VAL A 189 -10.14 4.74 -4.99
CA VAL A 189 -11.13 4.57 -6.04
C VAL A 189 -11.55 3.10 -6.02
N VAL A 190 -12.83 2.80 -6.17
CA VAL A 190 -13.37 1.42 -6.20
C VAL A 190 -14.35 1.26 -7.35
N SER A 191 -15.31 2.18 -7.47
CA SER A 191 -16.32 2.15 -8.52
C SER A 191 -15.85 2.83 -9.81
N MET A 192 -16.19 2.23 -10.94
CA MET A 192 -16.10 2.86 -12.25
C MET A 192 -17.50 3.28 -12.78
N SER A 193 -18.55 3.04 -11.99
CA SER A 193 -19.93 3.42 -12.29
C SER A 193 -20.35 4.68 -11.53
N THR A 194 -21.15 4.54 -10.50
CA THR A 194 -21.59 5.61 -9.62
C THR A 194 -20.46 6.05 -8.70
N ASN A 195 -20.30 7.37 -8.47
CA ASN A 195 -19.21 7.94 -7.64
C ASN A 195 -17.79 7.67 -8.15
N ALA A 196 -17.64 7.32 -9.43
CA ALA A 196 -16.33 7.11 -10.04
C ALA A 196 -15.49 8.39 -10.04
N HIS A 197 -14.20 8.28 -9.70
CA HIS A 197 -13.25 9.35 -10.02
C HIS A 197 -13.05 9.42 -11.53
N SER A 198 -13.57 10.46 -12.18
CA SER A 198 -13.64 10.58 -13.65
C SER A 198 -12.29 10.43 -14.35
N GLY A 199 -11.22 11.01 -13.76
CA GLY A 199 -9.87 10.89 -14.30
C GLY A 199 -9.36 9.46 -14.30
N SER A 200 -9.52 8.73 -13.21
CA SER A 200 -9.13 7.30 -13.11
C SER A 200 -9.95 6.44 -14.06
N LYS A 201 -11.26 6.66 -14.15
CA LYS A 201 -12.14 5.95 -15.10
C LYS A 201 -11.67 6.14 -16.54
N LYS A 202 -11.45 7.39 -16.97
CA LYS A 202 -10.98 7.71 -18.32
C LYS A 202 -9.63 7.08 -18.63
N ASN A 203 -8.69 7.16 -17.72
CA ASN A 203 -7.34 6.63 -17.93
C ASN A 203 -7.33 5.09 -17.95
N LEU A 204 -8.16 4.44 -17.11
CA LEU A 204 -8.24 2.99 -17.03
C LEU A 204 -9.01 2.39 -18.20
N LEU A 205 -10.20 2.91 -18.48
CA LEU A 205 -11.16 2.29 -19.40
C LEU A 205 -11.24 2.97 -20.77
N GLY A 206 -10.63 4.14 -20.94
CA GLY A 206 -10.78 4.96 -22.14
C GLY A 206 -11.84 6.05 -21.99
N ALA A 207 -11.98 6.89 -23.03
CA ALA A 207 -12.88 8.04 -23.01
C ALA A 207 -14.38 7.64 -23.07
N ASP A 208 -14.69 6.59 -23.82
CA ASP A 208 -16.03 6.04 -24.01
C ASP A 208 -16.01 4.52 -23.74
N PRO A 209 -15.97 4.12 -22.47
CA PRO A 209 -15.85 2.71 -22.12
C PRO A 209 -17.16 1.96 -22.33
N LYS A 210 -17.08 0.75 -22.84
CA LYS A 210 -18.23 -0.16 -22.93
C LYS A 210 -18.84 -0.40 -21.55
N PRO A 211 -20.18 -0.46 -21.42
CA PRO A 211 -20.85 -0.70 -20.13
C PRO A 211 -20.35 -1.96 -19.39
N GLU A 212 -20.00 -3.02 -20.14
CA GLU A 212 -19.50 -4.28 -19.58
C GLU A 212 -18.15 -4.09 -18.89
N LEU A 213 -17.26 -3.21 -19.41
CA LEU A 213 -15.99 -2.89 -18.75
C LEU A 213 -16.21 -2.02 -17.50
N VAL A 214 -17.16 -1.07 -17.56
CA VAL A 214 -17.55 -0.28 -16.39
C VAL A 214 -18.05 -1.20 -15.27
N GLU A 215 -18.91 -2.15 -15.62
CA GLU A 215 -19.45 -3.13 -14.68
C GLU A 215 -18.37 -4.08 -14.15
N LEU A 216 -17.47 -4.54 -15.04
CA LEU A 216 -16.39 -5.46 -14.67
C LEU A 216 -15.41 -4.83 -13.68
N PHE A 217 -15.04 -3.56 -13.88
CA PHE A 217 -14.07 -2.84 -13.05
C PHE A 217 -14.71 -1.97 -11.95
N SER A 218 -16.01 -2.12 -11.68
CA SER A 218 -16.68 -1.62 -10.48
C SER A 218 -16.57 -2.69 -9.39
N ASN A 219 -15.52 -2.60 -8.58
CA ASN A 219 -15.09 -3.70 -7.70
C ASN A 219 -16.09 -4.00 -6.58
N GLU A 220 -16.90 -3.04 -6.16
CA GLU A 220 -18.00 -3.24 -5.19
C GLU A 220 -19.02 -4.27 -5.68
N LYS A 221 -19.14 -4.43 -7.01
CA LYS A 221 -20.05 -5.39 -7.67
C LYS A 221 -19.41 -6.76 -7.90
N LYS A 222 -18.10 -6.91 -7.64
CA LYS A 222 -17.34 -8.14 -7.91
C LYS A 222 -16.91 -8.86 -6.62
N VAL A 223 -17.39 -8.38 -5.48
CA VAL A 223 -17.16 -9.03 -4.19
C VAL A 223 -17.87 -10.39 -4.16
N THR A 224 -17.17 -11.38 -3.62
CA THR A 224 -17.69 -12.73 -3.36
C THR A 224 -17.24 -13.19 -1.97
N ALA A 225 -17.75 -14.30 -1.47
CA ALA A 225 -17.28 -14.89 -0.21
C ALA A 225 -15.78 -15.27 -0.22
N LYS A 226 -15.16 -15.35 -1.42
CA LYS A 226 -13.72 -15.63 -1.59
C LYS A 226 -12.86 -14.36 -1.62
N THR A 227 -13.46 -13.17 -1.66
CA THR A 227 -12.73 -11.89 -1.61
C THR A 227 -11.95 -11.80 -0.29
N PRO A 228 -10.68 -11.35 -0.30
CA PRO A 228 -9.89 -11.24 0.93
C PRO A 228 -10.48 -10.27 1.95
N PRO A 229 -10.22 -10.49 3.26
CA PRO A 229 -10.55 -9.49 4.28
C PRO A 229 -9.86 -8.16 3.98
N ALA A 230 -10.52 -7.04 4.35
CA ALA A 230 -10.06 -5.70 4.01
C ALA A 230 -10.10 -4.72 5.18
N PHE A 231 -9.09 -3.85 5.23
CA PHE A 231 -9.11 -2.60 5.98
C PHE A 231 -9.25 -1.45 4.99
N LEU A 232 -10.15 -0.51 5.26
CA LEU A 232 -10.34 0.71 4.47
C LEU A 232 -10.21 1.94 5.37
N ALA A 233 -9.60 3.01 4.85
CA ALA A 233 -9.57 4.33 5.49
C ALA A 233 -9.92 5.41 4.46
N HIS A 234 -10.80 6.36 4.83
CA HIS A 234 -11.22 7.44 3.95
C HIS A 234 -11.66 8.67 4.74
N ALA A 235 -11.30 9.87 4.30
CA ALA A 235 -11.77 11.11 4.89
C ALA A 235 -13.18 11.47 4.38
N LYS A 236 -14.06 11.89 5.28
CA LYS A 236 -15.42 12.35 4.93
C LYS A 236 -15.43 13.54 3.98
N ASP A 237 -14.41 14.40 4.09
CA ASP A 237 -14.29 15.63 3.33
C ASP A 237 -13.48 15.48 2.04
N ASP A 238 -13.20 14.25 1.59
CA ASP A 238 -12.52 13.99 0.30
C ASP A 238 -13.40 14.45 -0.86
N LYS A 239 -12.92 15.48 -1.58
CA LYS A 239 -13.60 16.08 -2.75
C LYS A 239 -13.08 15.54 -4.09
N VAL A 240 -12.04 14.71 -4.07
CA VAL A 240 -11.41 14.13 -5.26
C VAL A 240 -11.98 12.73 -5.53
N VAL A 241 -11.97 11.89 -4.51
CA VAL A 241 -12.59 10.55 -4.56
C VAL A 241 -13.69 10.50 -3.52
N PRO A 242 -14.96 10.39 -3.91
CA PRO A 242 -16.07 10.34 -2.97
C PRO A 242 -15.93 9.18 -1.98
N PRO A 243 -16.09 9.41 -0.65
CA PRO A 243 -15.91 8.37 0.37
C PRO A 243 -16.88 7.20 0.23
N GLU A 244 -17.95 7.36 -0.54
CA GLU A 244 -18.87 6.29 -0.94
C GLU A 244 -18.18 5.15 -1.69
N ASN A 245 -17.01 5.38 -2.31
CA ASN A 245 -16.19 4.30 -2.84
C ASN A 245 -15.81 3.30 -1.74
N SER A 246 -15.39 3.80 -0.58
CA SER A 246 -15.02 2.95 0.55
C SER A 246 -16.22 2.34 1.26
N SER A 247 -17.28 3.12 1.55
CA SER A 247 -18.46 2.62 2.26
C SER A 247 -19.20 1.55 1.45
N ASN A 248 -19.41 1.77 0.13
CA ASN A 248 -20.07 0.79 -0.73
C ASN A 248 -19.27 -0.52 -0.84
N PHE A 249 -17.93 -0.44 -0.92
CA PHE A 249 -17.10 -1.64 -0.95
C PHE A 249 -17.13 -2.38 0.39
N ALA A 250 -17.09 -1.66 1.50
CA ALA A 250 -17.20 -2.25 2.84
C ALA A 250 -18.56 -2.95 3.03
N ASP A 251 -19.64 -2.35 2.54
CA ASP A 251 -20.98 -2.95 2.62
C ASP A 251 -21.12 -4.18 1.71
N ALA A 252 -20.51 -4.14 0.52
CA ALA A 252 -20.42 -5.32 -0.33
C ALA A 252 -19.64 -6.47 0.34
N LEU A 253 -18.52 -6.18 1.01
CA LEU A 253 -17.76 -7.18 1.77
C LEU A 253 -18.59 -7.77 2.92
N LYS A 254 -19.28 -6.94 3.70
CA LYS A 254 -20.19 -7.38 4.78
C LYS A 254 -21.29 -8.29 4.27
N SER A 255 -21.93 -7.92 3.16
CA SER A 255 -23.03 -8.71 2.55
C SER A 255 -22.60 -10.12 2.11
N HIS A 256 -21.30 -10.31 1.85
CA HIS A 256 -20.70 -11.60 1.53
C HIS A 256 -19.99 -12.26 2.72
N ASN A 257 -20.20 -11.77 3.95
CA ASN A 257 -19.56 -12.25 5.19
C ASN A 257 -18.01 -12.21 5.15
N VAL A 258 -17.44 -11.28 4.38
CA VAL A 258 -15.99 -11.05 4.35
C VAL A 258 -15.61 -10.09 5.48
N PRO A 259 -14.63 -10.43 6.34
CA PRO A 259 -14.18 -9.54 7.40
C PRO A 259 -13.70 -8.20 6.85
N VAL A 260 -14.24 -7.11 7.37
CA VAL A 260 -13.89 -5.75 6.93
C VAL A 260 -13.88 -4.78 8.11
N LYS A 261 -12.90 -3.87 8.12
CA LYS A 261 -12.88 -2.67 8.97
C LYS A 261 -12.86 -1.44 8.07
N TYR A 262 -13.87 -0.59 8.18
CA TYR A 262 -13.89 0.72 7.53
C TYR A 262 -13.66 1.80 8.57
N LEU A 263 -12.56 2.53 8.44
CA LEU A 263 -12.19 3.69 9.24
C LEU A 263 -12.58 4.96 8.48
N GLU A 264 -13.68 5.57 8.90
CA GLU A 264 -14.10 6.86 8.40
C GLU A 264 -13.40 7.97 9.20
N LEU A 265 -12.52 8.72 8.55
CA LEU A 265 -11.78 9.83 9.15
C LEU A 265 -12.60 11.13 9.03
N PRO A 266 -12.65 11.96 10.06
CA PRO A 266 -13.52 13.15 10.06
C PRO A 266 -13.09 14.21 9.05
N SER A 267 -11.80 14.27 8.69
CA SER A 267 -11.23 15.27 7.78
C SER A 267 -9.90 14.81 7.18
N GLY A 268 -9.30 15.66 6.34
CA GLY A 268 -7.98 15.43 5.76
C GLY A 268 -7.98 15.46 4.23
N GLY A 269 -9.15 15.39 3.62
CA GLY A 269 -9.31 15.39 2.17
C GLY A 269 -8.55 14.25 1.47
N HIS A 270 -8.33 14.37 0.16
CA HIS A 270 -7.56 13.40 -0.60
C HIS A 270 -6.07 13.48 -0.27
N GLY A 271 -5.47 12.35 0.10
CA GLY A 271 -4.08 12.29 0.56
C GLY A 271 -3.90 12.59 2.07
N LEU A 272 -5.00 12.71 2.84
CA LEU A 272 -5.00 12.85 4.30
C LEU A 272 -3.97 13.88 4.76
N ASN A 273 -4.24 15.18 4.50
CA ASN A 273 -3.37 16.30 4.83
C ASN A 273 -1.96 16.24 4.20
N ARG A 274 -1.90 15.76 2.96
CA ARG A 274 -0.63 15.59 2.21
C ARG A 274 0.34 14.65 2.90
N TYR A 275 -0.17 13.48 3.33
CA TYR A 275 0.61 12.39 3.92
C TYR A 275 1.24 12.74 5.28
N GLN A 276 0.53 13.48 6.13
CA GLN A 276 1.03 13.89 7.44
C GLN A 276 -0.08 14.21 8.44
N GLY A 277 0.29 14.23 9.72
CA GLY A 277 -0.57 14.64 10.83
C GLY A 277 -1.56 13.57 11.26
N PRO A 278 -2.48 13.91 12.19
CA PRO A 278 -3.26 12.91 12.95
C PRO A 278 -4.07 11.96 12.08
N MET A 279 -4.67 12.42 10.99
CA MET A 279 -5.49 11.56 10.12
C MET A 279 -4.63 10.58 9.32
N TRP A 280 -3.42 10.99 8.93
CA TRP A 280 -2.45 10.12 8.28
C TRP A 280 -1.91 9.06 9.25
N GLU A 281 -1.60 9.42 10.48
CA GLU A 281 -1.10 8.52 11.51
C GLU A 281 -2.19 7.55 12.02
N GLU A 282 -3.44 8.01 12.09
CA GLU A 282 -4.57 7.21 12.58
C GLU A 282 -4.83 5.98 11.70
N TRP A 283 -4.90 6.14 10.36
CA TRP A 283 -5.10 4.97 9.51
C TRP A 283 -3.93 3.98 9.58
N GLN A 284 -2.71 4.49 9.72
CA GLN A 284 -1.52 3.66 9.89
C GLN A 284 -1.63 2.81 11.15
N THR A 285 -1.87 3.43 12.28
CA THR A 285 -2.04 2.77 13.58
C THR A 285 -3.15 1.73 13.51
N GLN A 286 -4.34 2.13 13.07
CA GLN A 286 -5.52 1.26 13.01
C GLN A 286 -5.36 0.10 12.03
N SER A 287 -4.61 0.27 10.95
CA SER A 287 -4.34 -0.82 9.98
C SER A 287 -3.42 -1.89 10.57
N ILE A 288 -2.37 -1.50 11.30
CA ILE A 288 -1.46 -2.45 11.97
C ILE A 288 -2.20 -3.22 13.07
N GLU A 289 -3.00 -2.54 13.88
CA GLU A 289 -3.84 -3.20 14.89
C GLU A 289 -4.80 -4.21 14.27
N TRP A 290 -5.44 -3.84 13.17
CA TRP A 290 -6.34 -4.73 12.45
C TRP A 290 -5.60 -5.94 11.87
N LEU A 291 -4.43 -5.75 11.25
CA LEU A 291 -3.60 -6.85 10.74
C LEU A 291 -3.20 -7.82 11.86
N ALA A 292 -2.86 -7.31 13.04
CA ALA A 292 -2.54 -8.12 14.22
C ALA A 292 -3.77 -8.89 14.70
N ALA A 293 -4.92 -8.24 14.81
CA ALA A 293 -6.18 -8.87 15.22
C ALA A 293 -6.65 -9.97 14.25
N GLN A 294 -6.34 -9.81 12.94
CA GLN A 294 -6.61 -10.84 11.93
C GLN A 294 -5.55 -11.95 11.90
N GLY A 295 -4.48 -11.87 12.72
CA GLY A 295 -3.42 -12.88 12.80
C GLY A 295 -2.40 -12.83 11.65
N PHE A 296 -2.36 -11.75 10.85
CA PHE A 296 -1.39 -11.64 9.75
C PHE A 296 0.01 -11.29 10.21
N THR A 297 0.18 -10.60 11.36
CA THR A 297 1.48 -10.12 11.87
C THR A 297 1.97 -10.84 13.13
N SER A 298 1.28 -11.92 13.56
CA SER A 298 1.71 -12.68 14.72
C SER A 298 3.00 -13.45 14.45
N ARG A 299 4.00 -13.30 15.34
CA ARG A 299 5.19 -14.14 15.35
C ARG A 299 4.79 -15.55 15.84
N GLY A 300 4.64 -16.51 14.94
CA GLY A 300 4.34 -17.87 15.32
C GLY A 300 4.30 -18.81 14.12
N ASN A 301 4.98 -19.95 14.25
CA ASN A 301 5.06 -21.04 13.28
C ASN A 301 3.76 -21.88 13.17
N ALA A 302 2.60 -21.38 13.53
CA ALA A 302 1.35 -22.09 13.33
C ALA A 302 0.75 -21.70 11.98
N PRO A 303 0.56 -22.66 11.03
CA PRO A 303 -0.29 -22.41 9.88
C PRO A 303 -1.67 -22.03 10.39
N ARG A 304 -2.22 -20.95 9.82
CA ARG A 304 -3.58 -20.50 10.11
C ARG A 304 -4.52 -21.67 9.83
N ALA A 305 -5.31 -22.09 10.82
CA ALA A 305 -6.30 -23.12 10.63
C ALA A 305 -7.18 -22.75 9.43
N GLU A 306 -7.20 -23.59 8.41
CA GLU A 306 -8.18 -23.49 7.32
C GLU A 306 -9.56 -23.43 7.97
N LYS A 307 -10.24 -22.30 7.87
CA LYS A 307 -11.67 -22.27 8.14
C LYS A 307 -12.30 -23.08 7.01
N SER A 308 -12.67 -24.30 7.33
CA SER A 308 -13.43 -25.18 6.44
C SER A 308 -14.66 -24.46 5.89
N PRO A 309 -15.07 -24.80 4.65
CA PRO A 309 -16.12 -24.12 3.90
C PRO A 309 -17.48 -24.14 4.58
#